data_32fd34376528cfd938bf8fc73b4baed7
#
_entry.id   32fd34376528cfd938bf8fc73b4baed7
#
_cell.length_a   1.000
_cell.length_b   1.000
_cell.length_c   1.000
_cell.angle_alpha   90.00
_cell.angle_beta   90.00
_cell.angle_gamma   90.00
#
_symmetry.space_group_name_H-M   'P 1'
#
loop_
_entity.id
_entity.type
_entity.pdbx_description
1 polymer ?
#
loop_
_entity_poly.entity_id
_entity_poly.type
_entity_poly.pdbx_seq_one_letter_code
_entity_poly.pdbx_strand_id
1 'polypeptide(L)'
;MIASNFSLHKSIDSKIVLYVVAQFIIISSLFSSIAPDYVNKVNGQVGHQKDVSFIGVDMKGLYTSTIHNNRSSIPFPDNYYNDSFKLITNAGMNHIRYVLYWQAYENDPISFTGELQTVASLADKWGLHVIYDNHQFHTSSWLDPIRGSGFPPSLFSDNANYPYGSGGSPADPSAFNWWTKWWNHTITDNKGVDGWNLQIGFLKKVINTVENHNSTLGYEILNEPQIHSVDEWKKIGKYNTFMVNELRKITNKTLVFDTTIPVELHNLKINMTLENMAKLLPTSKDNVVFKISLYGIPAAGSYQEQKLNLLAALTNITRVPLYIGEWNDVSREEHINGEGQVDNEINQAVSDLNQTDAYIMTKKFKDIGAWGWAFWNWNYLPDSTPDFNLITVNMNGDMETTKYFDILKHVVANS
;
A
#
# COMPACT_ATOMS: atom_id res chain seq x y z
N MET A 1 -3.72 -62.84 16.73
CA MET A 1 -4.27 -62.82 18.10
C MET A 1 -3.42 -61.89 18.93
N ILE A 2 -3.92 -60.86 19.32
CA ILE A 2 -4.17 -60.08 20.50
C ILE A 2 -4.24 -58.59 20.11
N ALA A 3 -5.44 -58.07 20.14
CA ALA A 3 -5.72 -56.64 20.11
C ALA A 3 -5.47 -56.08 21.51
N SER A 4 -4.86 -54.91 21.62
CA SER A 4 -4.87 -54.13 22.85
C SER A 4 -5.33 -52.69 22.53
N ASN A 5 -6.55 -52.43 22.95
CA ASN A 5 -7.16 -51.10 23.02
C ASN A 5 -6.38 -50.23 24.01
N PHE A 6 -5.95 -49.05 23.56
CA PHE A 6 -5.60 -47.94 24.46
C PHE A 6 -6.64 -46.82 24.31
N SER A 7 -7.56 -46.79 25.24
CA SER A 7 -8.47 -45.65 25.48
C SER A 7 -7.73 -44.68 26.37
N LEU A 8 -7.36 -43.53 25.85
CA LEU A 8 -6.88 -42.37 26.64
C LEU A 8 -8.02 -41.36 26.77
N HIS A 9 -8.86 -41.54 27.77
CA HIS A 9 -9.71 -40.48 28.30
C HIS A 9 -8.83 -39.53 29.15
N LYS A 10 -8.38 -38.40 28.57
CA LYS A 10 -7.92 -37.27 29.39
C LYS A 10 -9.15 -36.51 29.85
N SER A 11 -9.45 -36.61 31.17
CA SER A 11 -10.41 -35.70 31.79
C SER A 11 -9.87 -34.29 31.74
N ILE A 12 -10.55 -33.41 31.00
CA ILE A 12 -10.25 -31.98 31.01
C ILE A 12 -10.67 -31.45 32.38
N ASP A 13 -9.72 -30.82 33.08
CA ASP A 13 -9.95 -30.27 34.42
C ASP A 13 -11.09 -29.24 34.37
N SER A 14 -12.15 -29.51 35.11
CA SER A 14 -13.37 -28.67 35.15
C SER A 14 -13.06 -27.22 35.54
N LYS A 15 -11.97 -26.96 36.24
CA LYS A 15 -11.48 -25.62 36.57
C LYS A 15 -10.99 -24.84 35.37
N ILE A 16 -10.36 -25.51 34.39
CA ILE A 16 -9.90 -24.84 33.13
C ILE A 16 -11.12 -24.47 32.30
N VAL A 17 -12.12 -25.35 32.20
CA VAL A 17 -13.36 -25.05 31.46
C VAL A 17 -14.10 -23.90 32.10
N LEU A 18 -14.17 -23.86 33.45
CA LEU A 18 -14.82 -22.77 34.19
C LEU A 18 -14.11 -21.43 34.02
N TYR A 19 -12.77 -21.45 33.96
CA TYR A 19 -11.96 -20.23 33.75
C TYR A 19 -12.13 -19.66 32.32
N VAL A 20 -12.16 -20.51 31.32
CA VAL A 20 -12.38 -20.12 29.91
C VAL A 20 -13.81 -19.59 29.71
N VAL A 21 -14.82 -20.25 30.33
CA VAL A 21 -16.21 -19.79 30.27
C VAL A 21 -16.41 -18.47 31.04
N ALA A 22 -15.74 -18.30 32.18
CA ALA A 22 -15.79 -17.03 32.94
C ALA A 22 -15.13 -15.87 32.19
N GLN A 23 -14.01 -16.12 31.51
CA GLN A 23 -13.37 -15.15 30.63
C GLN A 23 -14.27 -14.79 29.43
N PHE A 24 -14.94 -15.77 28.82
CA PHE A 24 -15.92 -15.52 27.74
C PHE A 24 -17.15 -14.71 28.25
N ILE A 25 -17.64 -14.98 29.43
CA ILE A 25 -18.77 -14.25 30.01
C ILE A 25 -18.36 -12.81 30.40
N ILE A 26 -17.16 -12.59 30.91
CA ILE A 26 -16.66 -11.24 31.21
C ILE A 26 -16.42 -10.45 29.92
N ILE A 27 -15.86 -11.08 28.88
CA ILE A 27 -15.67 -10.45 27.58
C ILE A 27 -17.04 -10.17 26.93
N SER A 28 -17.99 -11.10 26.97
CA SER A 28 -19.34 -10.88 26.44
C SER A 28 -20.14 -9.87 27.23
N SER A 29 -19.96 -9.76 28.54
CA SER A 29 -20.63 -8.72 29.35
C SER A 29 -20.03 -7.33 29.19
N LEU A 30 -18.72 -7.23 28.92
CA LEU A 30 -18.09 -5.98 28.51
C LEU A 30 -18.52 -5.56 27.10
N PHE A 31 -18.72 -6.51 26.19
CA PHE A 31 -19.28 -6.23 24.86
C PHE A 31 -20.77 -5.93 24.91
N SER A 32 -21.56 -6.56 25.79
CA SER A 32 -23.00 -6.29 25.93
C SER A 32 -23.31 -4.95 26.62
N SER A 33 -22.40 -4.40 27.39
CA SER A 33 -22.56 -3.05 27.97
C SER A 33 -22.14 -1.92 27.02
N ILE A 34 -21.35 -2.23 25.98
CA ILE A 34 -20.94 -1.27 24.96
C ILE A 34 -21.73 -1.47 23.65
N ALA A 35 -22.20 -2.68 23.37
CA ALA A 35 -22.84 -3.05 22.12
C ALA A 35 -24.24 -2.46 21.88
N PRO A 36 -25.15 -2.28 22.84
CA PRO A 36 -26.50 -1.74 22.55
C PRO A 36 -26.46 -0.31 22.05
N ASP A 37 -25.61 0.53 22.62
CA ASP A 37 -25.48 1.92 22.18
C ASP A 37 -24.66 2.03 20.88
N TYR A 38 -23.75 1.11 20.62
CA TYR A 38 -22.92 1.10 19.41
C TYR A 38 -23.67 0.53 18.21
N VAL A 39 -24.40 -0.58 18.39
CA VAL A 39 -25.25 -1.17 17.33
C VAL A 39 -26.41 -0.25 16.98
N ASN A 40 -27.01 0.42 17.97
CA ASN A 40 -28.09 1.39 17.74
C ASN A 40 -27.56 2.70 17.12
N LYS A 41 -26.32 3.12 17.41
CA LYS A 41 -25.66 4.25 16.71
C LYS A 41 -25.24 3.89 15.29
N VAL A 42 -24.83 2.67 15.02
CA VAL A 42 -24.49 2.18 13.66
C VAL A 42 -25.77 1.99 12.84
N ASN A 43 -26.85 1.49 13.45
CA ASN A 43 -28.15 1.34 12.76
C ASN A 43 -28.96 2.65 12.67
N GLY A 44 -28.64 3.67 13.46
CA GLY A 44 -29.29 5.00 13.43
C GLY A 44 -28.62 6.03 12.52
N GLN A 45 -27.45 5.75 12.00
CA GLN A 45 -26.80 6.46 10.91
C GLN A 45 -26.61 5.52 9.73
N VAL A 46 -27.69 5.23 9.00
CA VAL A 46 -27.62 5.11 7.55
C VAL A 46 -27.21 6.51 7.07
N GLY A 47 -25.99 6.90 7.42
CA GLY A 47 -25.33 8.08 6.87
C GLY A 47 -25.22 7.84 5.38
N HIS A 48 -25.55 8.83 4.61
CA HIS A 48 -25.37 8.89 3.18
C HIS A 48 -24.11 8.12 2.80
N GLN A 49 -24.26 7.12 1.94
CA GLN A 49 -23.19 6.37 1.32
C GLN A 49 -22.23 7.42 0.75
N LYS A 50 -21.08 7.60 1.39
CA LYS A 50 -20.15 8.64 1.02
C LYS A 50 -19.41 8.11 -0.20
N ASP A 51 -19.62 8.74 -1.35
CA ASP A 51 -18.91 8.36 -2.55
C ASP A 51 -17.40 8.39 -2.33
N VAL A 52 -16.68 7.46 -2.94
CA VAL A 52 -15.22 7.41 -2.90
C VAL A 52 -14.70 8.67 -3.59
N SER A 53 -13.90 9.47 -2.88
CA SER A 53 -13.50 10.81 -3.35
C SER A 53 -12.39 10.75 -4.39
N PHE A 54 -11.47 9.79 -4.29
CA PHE A 54 -10.28 9.67 -5.13
C PHE A 54 -10.22 8.30 -5.76
N ILE A 55 -10.34 8.26 -7.08
CA ILE A 55 -10.41 7.05 -7.88
C ILE A 55 -9.31 7.14 -8.94
N GLY A 56 -8.37 6.20 -8.94
CA GLY A 56 -7.24 6.34 -9.83
C GLY A 56 -6.35 5.12 -9.97
N VAL A 57 -5.12 5.40 -10.33
CA VAL A 57 -4.11 4.40 -10.67
C VAL A 57 -2.76 4.72 -10.02
N ASP A 58 -2.00 3.67 -9.77
CA ASP A 58 -0.57 3.78 -9.49
C ASP A 58 0.19 4.00 -10.79
N MET A 59 1.10 4.96 -10.78
CA MET A 59 1.92 5.27 -11.95
C MET A 59 3.38 5.38 -11.56
N LYS A 60 4.25 4.66 -12.27
CA LYS A 60 5.70 4.79 -12.17
C LYS A 60 6.23 5.85 -13.13
N GLY A 61 7.23 6.60 -12.66
CA GLY A 61 7.94 7.58 -13.47
C GLY A 61 9.12 7.00 -14.22
N LEU A 62 9.54 7.72 -15.25
CA LEU A 62 10.70 7.33 -16.10
C LEU A 62 12.04 7.53 -15.37
N TYR A 63 12.10 8.58 -14.54
CA TYR A 63 13.28 8.93 -13.75
C TYR A 63 13.05 8.73 -12.26
N THR A 64 11.85 9.01 -11.79
CA THR A 64 11.50 8.96 -10.37
C THR A 64 11.36 7.55 -9.82
N SER A 65 11.11 6.56 -10.70
CA SER A 65 10.97 5.14 -10.33
C SER A 65 11.96 4.23 -11.05
N THR A 66 13.06 4.76 -11.56
CA THR A 66 14.10 3.98 -12.27
C THR A 66 15.39 3.98 -11.47
N ILE A 67 15.90 2.80 -11.13
CA ILE A 67 17.11 2.62 -10.32
C ILE A 67 18.34 2.39 -11.21
N HIS A 68 18.17 1.69 -12.32
CA HIS A 68 19.25 1.31 -13.20
C HIS A 68 19.32 2.20 -14.45
N ASN A 69 20.55 2.45 -14.94
CA ASN A 69 20.78 3.16 -16.20
C ASN A 69 20.25 2.40 -17.44
N ASN A 70 19.80 1.18 -17.28
CA ASN A 70 19.11 0.40 -18.30
C ASN A 70 17.64 0.83 -18.38
N ARG A 71 17.42 2.09 -18.78
CA ARG A 71 16.12 2.48 -19.28
C ARG A 71 15.78 1.55 -20.42
N SER A 72 14.53 1.09 -20.43
CA SER A 72 14.04 0.18 -21.44
C SER A 72 14.51 0.60 -22.83
N SER A 73 14.86 -0.37 -23.66
CA SER A 73 15.09 -0.16 -25.09
C SER A 73 13.80 0.27 -25.80
N ILE A 74 12.66 0.29 -25.14
CA ILE A 74 11.37 0.74 -25.65
C ILE A 74 11.30 2.26 -25.44
N PRO A 75 11.25 3.06 -26.52
CA PRO A 75 11.12 4.49 -26.40
C PRO A 75 9.74 4.84 -25.82
N PHE A 76 9.72 5.62 -24.75
CA PHE A 76 8.47 6.23 -24.29
C PHE A 76 8.09 7.37 -25.23
N PRO A 77 6.77 7.56 -25.49
CA PRO A 77 6.30 8.69 -26.28
C PRO A 77 6.70 10.01 -25.63
N ASP A 78 7.08 11.01 -26.43
CA ASP A 78 7.43 12.37 -25.96
C ASP A 78 6.30 12.97 -25.09
N ASN A 79 5.05 12.61 -25.39
CA ASN A 79 3.86 13.07 -24.69
C ASN A 79 3.31 12.08 -23.64
N TYR A 80 4.10 11.10 -23.20
CA TYR A 80 3.64 9.98 -22.38
C TYR A 80 2.74 10.41 -21.22
N TYR A 81 3.17 11.36 -20.39
CA TYR A 81 2.38 11.83 -19.25
C TYR A 81 1.11 12.55 -19.67
N ASN A 82 1.19 13.43 -20.67
CA ASN A 82 0.03 14.17 -21.15
C ASN A 82 -1.06 13.24 -21.70
N ASP A 83 -0.67 12.24 -22.47
CA ASP A 83 -1.61 11.30 -23.10
C ASP A 83 -2.15 10.29 -22.07
N SER A 84 -1.31 9.85 -21.14
CA SER A 84 -1.74 9.04 -19.98
C SER A 84 -2.79 9.78 -19.14
N PHE A 85 -2.53 11.03 -18.76
CA PHE A 85 -3.43 11.82 -17.92
C PHE A 85 -4.77 12.10 -18.63
N LYS A 86 -4.72 12.33 -19.93
CA LYS A 86 -5.92 12.43 -20.78
C LYS A 86 -6.75 11.14 -20.75
N LEU A 87 -6.11 9.98 -20.90
CA LEU A 87 -6.80 8.67 -20.84
C LEU A 87 -7.41 8.41 -19.47
N ILE A 88 -6.65 8.65 -18.39
CA ILE A 88 -7.11 8.49 -17.01
C ILE A 88 -8.34 9.37 -16.75
N THR A 89 -8.27 10.64 -17.10
CA THR A 89 -9.39 11.59 -16.92
C THR A 89 -10.59 11.20 -17.77
N ASN A 90 -10.40 10.80 -19.02
CA ASN A 90 -11.48 10.35 -19.92
C ASN A 90 -12.15 9.05 -19.46
N ALA A 91 -11.45 8.25 -18.66
CA ALA A 91 -12.02 7.07 -18.02
C ALA A 91 -12.85 7.40 -16.75
N GLY A 92 -12.93 8.69 -16.38
CA GLY A 92 -13.63 9.13 -15.17
C GLY A 92 -12.80 9.08 -13.89
N MET A 93 -11.53 8.72 -13.97
CA MET A 93 -10.61 8.74 -12.84
C MET A 93 -10.11 10.15 -12.57
N ASN A 94 -9.85 10.46 -11.32
CA ASN A 94 -9.43 11.80 -10.87
C ASN A 94 -8.15 11.77 -10.02
N HIS A 95 -7.49 10.62 -9.91
CA HIS A 95 -6.41 10.44 -8.96
C HIS A 95 -5.24 9.63 -9.55
N ILE A 96 -4.03 9.98 -9.12
CA ILE A 96 -2.79 9.25 -9.40
C ILE A 96 -2.02 9.09 -8.10
N ARG A 97 -1.64 7.86 -7.77
CA ARG A 97 -0.60 7.58 -6.78
C ARG A 97 0.72 7.43 -7.54
N TYR A 98 1.58 8.44 -7.42
CA TYR A 98 2.79 8.57 -8.23
C TYR A 98 4.01 8.03 -7.47
N VAL A 99 4.59 6.97 -7.98
CA VAL A 99 5.64 6.17 -7.34
C VAL A 99 7.00 6.85 -7.44
N LEU A 100 7.68 7.03 -6.31
CA LEU A 100 9.00 7.63 -6.18
C LEU A 100 9.95 6.68 -5.47
N TYR A 101 11.16 6.49 -5.98
CA TYR A 101 12.22 5.81 -5.27
C TYR A 101 13.22 6.82 -4.71
N TRP A 102 13.47 6.81 -3.41
CA TRP A 102 14.48 7.67 -2.80
C TRP A 102 15.86 7.45 -3.44
N GLN A 103 16.22 6.20 -3.74
CA GLN A 103 17.43 5.88 -4.47
C GLN A 103 17.51 6.56 -5.85
N ALA A 104 16.39 6.67 -6.56
CA ALA A 104 16.37 7.34 -7.87
C ALA A 104 16.70 8.84 -7.74
N TYR A 105 16.23 9.48 -6.66
CA TYR A 105 16.61 10.86 -6.35
C TYR A 105 18.11 10.99 -6.06
N GLU A 106 18.73 10.08 -5.29
CA GLU A 106 20.18 10.13 -5.03
C GLU A 106 21.00 9.92 -6.28
N ASN A 107 20.52 9.08 -7.20
CA ASN A 107 21.21 8.78 -8.46
C ASN A 107 21.19 9.96 -9.46
N ASP A 108 20.05 10.63 -9.62
CA ASP A 108 19.89 11.75 -10.55
C ASP A 108 18.87 12.76 -10.03
N PRO A 109 19.26 13.66 -9.11
CA PRO A 109 18.35 14.64 -8.52
C PRO A 109 17.74 15.62 -9.54
N ILE A 110 18.44 15.90 -10.63
CA ILE A 110 18.03 16.88 -11.63
C ILE A 110 16.88 16.30 -12.46
N SER A 111 17.07 15.12 -13.07
CA SER A 111 16.03 14.47 -13.87
C SER A 111 14.83 14.09 -12.99
N PHE A 112 15.06 13.61 -11.77
CA PHE A 112 14.02 13.31 -10.81
C PHE A 112 13.13 14.53 -10.52
N THR A 113 13.74 15.67 -10.18
CA THR A 113 13.02 16.91 -9.87
C THR A 113 12.29 17.46 -11.08
N GLY A 114 12.93 17.43 -12.27
CA GLY A 114 12.34 17.88 -13.53
C GLY A 114 11.11 17.06 -13.91
N GLU A 115 11.14 15.74 -13.71
CA GLU A 115 10.00 14.87 -13.95
C GLU A 115 8.84 15.16 -12.97
N LEU A 116 9.12 15.38 -11.68
CA LEU A 116 8.10 15.77 -10.69
C LEU A 116 7.38 17.05 -11.10
N GLN A 117 8.11 18.09 -11.54
CA GLN A 117 7.53 19.35 -11.99
C GLN A 117 6.65 19.15 -13.22
N THR A 118 7.10 18.31 -14.16
CA THR A 118 6.32 17.97 -15.36
C THR A 118 5.02 17.27 -15.00
N VAL A 119 5.09 16.25 -14.15
CA VAL A 119 3.93 15.50 -13.67
C VAL A 119 2.94 16.40 -12.94
N ALA A 120 3.40 17.21 -12.00
CA ALA A 120 2.55 18.13 -11.24
C ALA A 120 1.85 19.15 -12.16
N SER A 121 2.58 19.76 -13.10
CA SER A 121 2.03 20.73 -14.05
C SER A 121 0.99 20.12 -14.99
N LEU A 122 1.24 18.91 -15.47
CA LEU A 122 0.28 18.19 -16.32
C LEU A 122 -0.94 17.71 -15.52
N ALA A 123 -0.76 17.29 -14.28
CA ALA A 123 -1.87 16.95 -13.40
C ALA A 123 -2.76 18.16 -13.11
N ASP A 124 -2.19 19.34 -12.87
CA ASP A 124 -2.94 20.59 -12.77
C ASP A 124 -3.77 20.86 -14.06
N LYS A 125 -3.16 20.66 -15.22
CA LYS A 125 -3.83 20.86 -16.53
C LYS A 125 -5.03 19.92 -16.71
N TRP A 126 -4.92 18.67 -16.26
CA TRP A 126 -5.94 17.64 -16.42
C TRP A 126 -6.89 17.53 -15.22
N GLY A 127 -6.72 18.34 -14.17
CA GLY A 127 -7.55 18.31 -12.97
C GLY A 127 -7.41 17.04 -12.13
N LEU A 128 -6.24 16.39 -12.18
CA LEU A 128 -5.93 15.17 -11.43
C LEU A 128 -5.38 15.52 -10.05
N HIS A 129 -5.65 14.66 -9.09
CA HIS A 129 -5.11 14.72 -7.72
C HIS A 129 -3.96 13.72 -7.56
N VAL A 130 -2.79 14.18 -7.08
CA VAL A 130 -1.59 13.34 -6.99
C VAL A 130 -1.18 13.13 -5.54
N ILE A 131 -1.03 11.86 -5.14
CA ILE A 131 -0.26 11.46 -3.97
C ILE A 131 1.13 11.03 -4.45
N TYR A 132 2.18 11.63 -3.87
CA TYR A 132 3.57 11.28 -4.14
C TYR A 132 4.00 10.21 -3.14
N ASP A 133 4.20 8.99 -3.63
CA ASP A 133 4.48 7.80 -2.85
C ASP A 133 5.98 7.56 -2.71
N ASN A 134 6.52 7.70 -1.49
CA ASN A 134 7.87 7.23 -1.18
C ASN A 134 7.89 5.70 -1.13
N HIS A 135 8.07 5.11 -2.28
CA HIS A 135 7.92 3.68 -2.50
C HIS A 135 9.21 2.91 -2.18
N GLN A 136 9.03 1.77 -1.56
CA GLN A 136 10.04 0.72 -1.45
C GLN A 136 9.42 -0.63 -1.76
N PHE A 137 10.22 -1.54 -2.33
CA PHE A 137 9.91 -2.94 -2.49
C PHE A 137 11.19 -3.74 -2.26
N HIS A 138 11.14 -4.83 -1.49
CA HIS A 138 12.33 -5.59 -1.07
C HIS A 138 13.44 -4.71 -0.47
N THR A 139 13.03 -3.65 0.25
CA THR A 139 13.87 -2.71 0.97
C THR A 139 14.76 -1.84 0.07
N SER A 140 15.62 -2.41 -0.74
CA SER A 140 16.61 -1.69 -1.55
C SER A 140 17.19 -2.59 -2.64
N SER A 141 17.56 -1.99 -3.77
CA SER A 141 18.37 -2.67 -4.80
C SER A 141 19.77 -3.06 -4.33
N TRP A 142 20.25 -2.51 -3.22
CA TRP A 142 21.48 -2.97 -2.59
C TRP A 142 21.33 -4.38 -2.03
N LEU A 143 20.23 -4.64 -1.32
CA LEU A 143 19.94 -5.96 -0.74
C LEU A 143 19.40 -6.95 -1.77
N ASP A 144 18.51 -6.51 -2.67
CA ASP A 144 17.98 -7.33 -3.76
C ASP A 144 18.19 -6.61 -5.10
N PRO A 145 19.30 -6.88 -5.79
CA PRO A 145 19.64 -6.20 -7.06
C PRO A 145 18.67 -6.46 -8.20
N ILE A 146 17.82 -7.49 -8.08
CA ILE A 146 16.89 -7.90 -9.14
C ILE A 146 15.53 -7.21 -8.94
N ARG A 147 15.02 -7.19 -7.71
CA ARG A 147 13.65 -6.74 -7.40
C ARG A 147 13.59 -5.55 -6.44
N GLY A 148 14.67 -5.33 -5.70
CA GLY A 148 14.71 -4.31 -4.65
C GLY A 148 14.68 -2.89 -5.20
N SER A 149 13.95 -2.02 -4.50
CA SER A 149 13.84 -0.59 -4.81
C SER A 149 13.54 0.22 -3.53
N GLY A 150 13.74 1.50 -3.60
CA GLY A 150 13.34 2.44 -2.54
C GLY A 150 14.51 3.03 -1.77
N PHE A 151 14.97 2.39 -0.72
CA PHE A 151 16.05 2.96 0.11
C PHE A 151 17.39 3.00 -0.63
N PRO A 152 18.14 4.11 -0.50
CA PRO A 152 19.41 4.29 -1.20
C PRO A 152 20.53 3.45 -0.60
N PRO A 153 21.52 3.03 -1.42
CA PRO A 153 22.70 2.28 -0.96
C PRO A 153 23.48 2.94 0.17
N SER A 154 23.42 4.26 0.29
CA SER A 154 24.10 5.02 1.35
C SER A 154 23.70 4.59 2.77
N LEU A 155 22.51 4.01 2.95
CA LEU A 155 22.01 3.49 4.23
C LEU A 155 22.47 2.06 4.56
N PHE A 156 23.23 1.42 3.67
CA PHE A 156 23.76 0.06 3.83
C PHE A 156 25.28 0.06 3.95
N SER A 157 25.85 1.10 4.55
CA SER A 157 27.30 1.30 4.69
C SER A 157 28.00 0.24 5.55
N ASP A 158 27.27 -0.44 6.42
CA ASP A 158 27.76 -1.59 7.20
C ASP A 158 27.72 -2.88 6.34
N ASN A 159 28.67 -2.98 5.40
CA ASN A 159 28.75 -4.12 4.46
C ASN A 159 28.95 -5.47 5.13
N ALA A 160 29.40 -5.53 6.37
CA ALA A 160 29.57 -6.79 7.11
C ALA A 160 28.21 -7.35 7.55
N ASN A 161 27.27 -6.46 7.91
CA ASN A 161 25.92 -6.84 8.31
C ASN A 161 24.92 -6.81 7.15
N TYR A 162 25.19 -6.01 6.10
CA TYR A 162 24.32 -5.84 4.94
C TYR A 162 25.08 -6.01 3.62
N PRO A 163 25.57 -7.23 3.29
CA PRO A 163 26.27 -7.47 2.05
C PRO A 163 25.39 -7.19 0.83
N TYR A 164 26.00 -6.69 -0.24
CA TYR A 164 25.31 -6.53 -1.52
C TYR A 164 24.72 -7.87 -1.99
N GLY A 165 23.45 -7.87 -2.38
CA GLY A 165 22.75 -9.07 -2.85
C GLY A 165 22.37 -10.07 -1.76
N SER A 166 22.35 -9.67 -0.48
CA SER A 166 22.07 -10.56 0.64
C SER A 166 20.58 -10.83 0.91
N GLY A 167 19.70 -10.28 0.09
CA GLY A 167 18.25 -10.45 0.18
C GLY A 167 17.54 -9.28 0.88
N GLY A 168 16.49 -8.77 0.23
CA GLY A 168 15.71 -7.60 0.66
C GLY A 168 14.27 -7.89 1.06
N SER A 169 13.82 -9.14 0.91
CA SER A 169 12.44 -9.52 1.26
C SER A 169 12.24 -9.64 2.78
N PRO A 170 11.00 -9.62 3.26
CA PRO A 170 10.70 -9.78 4.69
C PRO A 170 11.21 -11.09 5.31
N ALA A 171 11.48 -12.10 4.49
CA ALA A 171 12.00 -13.40 4.94
C ALA A 171 13.53 -13.43 5.03
N ASP A 172 14.22 -12.45 4.46
CA ASP A 172 15.68 -12.44 4.40
C ASP A 172 16.31 -11.88 5.68
N PRO A 173 17.31 -12.56 6.26
CA PRO A 173 17.94 -12.12 7.51
C PRO A 173 18.52 -10.71 7.45
N SER A 174 19.10 -10.30 6.31
CA SER A 174 19.67 -8.97 6.14
C SER A 174 18.60 -7.88 6.20
N ALA A 175 17.49 -8.06 5.50
CA ALA A 175 16.36 -7.15 5.55
C ALA A 175 15.75 -7.11 6.95
N PHE A 176 15.53 -8.28 7.56
CA PHE A 176 15.04 -8.37 8.95
C PHE A 176 15.89 -7.54 9.93
N ASN A 177 17.21 -7.72 9.91
CA ASN A 177 18.11 -7.00 10.79
C ASN A 177 18.12 -5.49 10.49
N TRP A 178 18.08 -5.12 9.22
CA TRP A 178 18.06 -3.72 8.82
C TRP A 178 16.78 -3.02 9.30
N TRP A 179 15.60 -3.61 9.06
CA TRP A 179 14.32 -3.05 9.50
C TRP A 179 14.20 -2.98 11.02
N THR A 180 14.71 -3.97 11.74
CA THR A 180 14.77 -3.92 13.21
C THR A 180 15.61 -2.74 13.70
N LYS A 181 16.76 -2.45 13.06
CA LYS A 181 17.57 -1.27 13.38
C LYS A 181 16.90 0.04 12.91
N TRP A 182 16.22 0.02 11.77
CA TRP A 182 15.42 1.16 11.31
C TRP A 182 14.36 1.57 12.34
N TRP A 183 13.59 0.61 12.84
CA TRP A 183 12.58 0.85 13.88
C TRP A 183 13.18 1.22 15.24
N ASN A 184 14.39 0.82 15.53
CA ASN A 184 15.12 1.24 16.71
C ASN A 184 15.78 2.62 16.57
N HIS A 185 15.63 3.26 15.39
CA HIS A 185 16.21 4.57 15.09
C HIS A 185 17.75 4.56 15.20
N THR A 186 18.38 3.52 14.67
CA THR A 186 19.85 3.30 14.77
C THR A 186 20.53 3.13 13.41
N ILE A 187 19.79 3.22 12.31
CA ILE A 187 20.37 3.26 10.97
C ILE A 187 20.95 4.67 10.73
N THR A 188 22.17 4.71 10.23
CA THR A 188 22.85 5.93 9.77
C THR A 188 23.45 5.72 8.39
N ASP A 189 23.71 6.80 7.67
CA ASP A 189 24.54 6.74 6.46
C ASP A 189 26.03 6.57 6.81
N ASN A 190 26.87 6.54 5.79
CA ASN A 190 28.33 6.42 5.91
C ASN A 190 29.03 7.66 6.56
N LYS A 191 28.29 8.73 6.79
CA LYS A 191 28.75 9.95 7.48
C LYS A 191 28.21 10.03 8.91
N GLY A 192 27.46 9.02 9.36
CA GLY A 192 26.83 8.99 10.67
C GLY A 192 25.56 9.83 10.79
N VAL A 193 24.98 10.27 9.66
CA VAL A 193 23.70 11.00 9.67
C VAL A 193 22.55 10.00 9.84
N ASP A 194 21.65 10.34 10.74
CA ASP A 194 20.49 9.53 11.09
C ASP A 194 19.54 9.28 9.90
N GLY A 195 19.13 8.04 9.70
CA GLY A 195 18.35 7.60 8.54
C GLY A 195 16.94 8.23 8.46
N TRP A 196 16.26 8.44 9.60
CA TRP A 196 14.96 9.11 9.60
C TRP A 196 15.08 10.59 9.19
N ASN A 197 16.13 11.26 9.65
CA ASN A 197 16.42 12.65 9.25
C ASN A 197 16.80 12.75 7.77
N LEU A 198 17.53 11.76 7.23
CA LEU A 198 17.81 11.69 5.78
C LEU A 198 16.54 11.52 4.97
N GLN A 199 15.61 10.64 5.41
CA GLN A 199 14.32 10.47 4.75
C GLN A 199 13.48 11.76 4.80
N ILE A 200 13.44 12.46 5.93
CA ILE A 200 12.82 13.79 6.02
C ILE A 200 13.48 14.74 5.02
N GLY A 201 14.80 14.71 4.87
CA GLY A 201 15.53 15.50 3.89
C GLY A 201 15.07 15.22 2.46
N PHE A 202 14.90 13.95 2.08
CA PHE A 202 14.38 13.54 0.80
C PHE A 202 12.92 14.01 0.60
N LEU A 203 12.03 13.70 1.54
CA LEU A 203 10.64 14.10 1.45
C LEU A 203 10.46 15.64 1.37
N LYS A 204 11.29 16.40 2.07
CA LYS A 204 11.32 17.87 1.92
C LYS A 204 11.69 18.33 0.52
N LYS A 205 12.56 17.60 -0.20
CA LYS A 205 12.85 17.91 -1.62
C LYS A 205 11.64 17.66 -2.51
N VAL A 206 10.95 16.52 -2.31
CA VAL A 206 9.70 16.24 -3.03
C VAL A 206 8.66 17.33 -2.75
N ILE A 207 8.38 17.62 -1.48
CA ILE A 207 7.42 18.64 -1.06
C ILE A 207 7.75 19.99 -1.69
N ASN A 208 8.98 20.49 -1.53
CA ASN A 208 9.38 21.80 -2.06
C ASN A 208 9.23 21.90 -3.59
N THR A 209 9.28 20.77 -4.29
CA THR A 209 9.13 20.72 -5.74
C THR A 209 7.67 20.86 -6.18
N VAL A 210 6.72 20.26 -5.43
CA VAL A 210 5.33 20.10 -5.90
C VAL A 210 4.25 20.73 -5.01
N GLU A 211 4.60 21.25 -3.83
CA GLU A 211 3.63 21.75 -2.82
C GLU A 211 2.65 22.78 -3.36
N ASN A 212 3.12 23.68 -4.25
CA ASN A 212 2.33 24.79 -4.75
C ASN A 212 1.41 24.42 -5.93
N HIS A 213 1.46 23.17 -6.40
CA HIS A 213 0.55 22.69 -7.44
C HIS A 213 -0.82 22.35 -6.86
N ASN A 214 -1.88 22.75 -7.55
CA ASN A 214 -3.26 22.45 -7.14
C ASN A 214 -3.54 20.96 -7.19
N SER A 215 -2.90 20.23 -8.09
CA SER A 215 -2.95 18.77 -8.21
C SER A 215 -2.36 18.03 -7.01
N THR A 216 -1.47 18.65 -6.24
CA THR A 216 -0.83 18.00 -5.10
C THR A 216 -1.84 17.74 -3.99
N LEU A 217 -2.24 16.49 -3.83
CA LEU A 217 -3.14 16.00 -2.78
C LEU A 217 -2.40 15.70 -1.49
N GLY A 218 -1.25 15.02 -1.60
CA GLY A 218 -0.48 14.63 -0.44
C GLY A 218 0.79 13.82 -0.72
N TYR A 219 1.35 13.32 0.36
CA TYR A 219 2.63 12.60 0.38
C TYR A 219 2.51 11.33 1.19
N GLU A 220 2.90 10.21 0.60
CA GLU A 220 3.01 8.94 1.32
C GLU A 220 4.40 8.85 1.94
N ILE A 221 4.42 8.60 3.25
CA ILE A 221 5.66 8.63 4.05
C ILE A 221 6.57 7.47 3.68
N LEU A 222 6.00 6.26 3.57
CA LEU A 222 6.74 5.05 3.24
C LEU A 222 5.78 3.93 2.85
N ASN A 223 5.93 3.39 1.65
CA ASN A 223 5.19 2.24 1.16
C ASN A 223 5.59 0.96 1.88
N GLU A 224 4.61 0.15 2.28
CA GLU A 224 4.73 -1.23 2.76
C GLU A 224 5.93 -1.49 3.69
N PRO A 225 6.08 -0.75 4.80
CA PRO A 225 7.18 -0.95 5.72
C PRO A 225 7.12 -2.35 6.34
N GLN A 226 8.29 -2.99 6.51
CA GLN A 226 8.37 -4.34 7.06
C GLN A 226 8.32 -4.34 8.59
N ILE A 227 7.60 -5.31 9.16
CA ILE A 227 7.56 -5.61 10.59
C ILE A 227 7.78 -7.10 10.82
N HIS A 228 8.46 -7.47 11.89
CA HIS A 228 8.83 -8.86 12.17
C HIS A 228 8.40 -9.30 13.57
N SER A 229 7.94 -8.40 14.41
CA SER A 229 7.48 -8.70 15.76
C SER A 229 6.36 -7.78 16.22
N VAL A 230 5.56 -8.25 17.18
CA VAL A 230 4.47 -7.45 17.79
C VAL A 230 5.00 -6.19 18.46
N ASP A 231 6.21 -6.22 19.01
CA ASP A 231 6.81 -5.06 19.68
C ASP A 231 7.16 -3.92 18.72
N GLU A 232 7.35 -4.22 17.45
CA GLU A 232 7.67 -3.21 16.43
C GLU A 232 6.48 -2.31 16.08
N TRP A 233 5.24 -2.75 16.26
CA TRP A 233 4.06 -1.91 16.01
C TRP A 233 4.13 -0.55 16.72
N LYS A 234 4.54 -0.56 17.99
CA LYS A 234 4.71 0.67 18.76
C LYS A 234 5.86 1.55 18.27
N LYS A 235 6.93 0.93 17.76
CA LYS A 235 8.08 1.64 17.20
C LYS A 235 7.72 2.31 15.89
N ILE A 236 6.93 1.64 15.05
CA ILE A 236 6.40 2.21 13.80
C ILE A 236 5.48 3.40 14.11
N GLY A 237 4.61 3.31 15.11
CA GLY A 237 3.81 4.46 15.56
C GLY A 237 4.65 5.65 16.02
N LYS A 238 5.80 5.41 16.66
CA LYS A 238 6.76 6.49 16.98
C LYS A 238 7.40 7.08 15.72
N TYR A 239 7.78 6.24 14.76
CA TYR A 239 8.28 6.68 13.47
C TYR A 239 7.23 7.53 12.73
N ASN A 240 6.00 7.05 12.60
CA ASN A 240 4.90 7.80 11.96
C ASN A 240 4.66 9.14 12.67
N THR A 241 4.69 9.17 14.01
CA THR A 241 4.57 10.40 14.79
C THR A 241 5.72 11.37 14.50
N PHE A 242 6.96 10.89 14.46
CA PHE A 242 8.13 11.70 14.13
C PHE A 242 8.00 12.29 12.72
N MET A 243 7.71 11.45 11.72
CA MET A 243 7.58 11.89 10.33
C MET A 243 6.47 12.92 10.15
N VAL A 244 5.28 12.65 10.71
CA VAL A 244 4.15 13.60 10.64
C VAL A 244 4.52 14.93 11.28
N ASN A 245 5.11 14.94 12.47
CA ASN A 245 5.49 16.17 13.17
C ASN A 245 6.54 16.99 12.38
N GLU A 246 7.52 16.33 11.77
CA GLU A 246 8.54 17.03 10.99
C GLU A 246 8.02 17.57 9.66
N LEU A 247 7.19 16.79 8.96
CA LEU A 247 6.62 17.19 7.67
C LEU A 247 5.54 18.27 7.83
N ARG A 248 4.77 18.27 8.93
CA ARG A 248 3.78 19.32 9.22
C ARG A 248 4.38 20.71 9.39
N LYS A 249 5.67 20.83 9.60
CA LYS A 249 6.38 22.13 9.63
C LYS A 249 6.44 22.79 8.25
N ILE A 250 6.20 22.04 7.18
CA ILE A 250 6.41 22.50 5.80
C ILE A 250 5.21 22.23 4.85
N THR A 251 4.26 21.39 5.25
CA THR A 251 3.07 21.10 4.43
C THR A 251 1.82 20.93 5.27
N ASN A 252 0.68 21.42 4.74
CA ASN A 252 -0.65 21.13 5.25
C ASN A 252 -1.40 20.10 4.38
N LYS A 253 -0.77 19.59 3.31
CA LYS A 253 -1.35 18.55 2.45
C LYS A 253 -1.52 17.24 3.20
N THR A 254 -2.27 16.31 2.64
CA THR A 254 -2.50 14.98 3.24
C THR A 254 -1.17 14.24 3.43
N LEU A 255 -0.96 13.66 4.60
CA LEU A 255 0.14 12.73 4.85
C LEU A 255 -0.44 11.32 4.94
N VAL A 256 0.08 10.41 4.12
CA VAL A 256 -0.35 9.03 4.05
C VAL A 256 0.69 8.16 4.75
N PHE A 257 0.26 7.35 5.69
CA PHE A 257 1.10 6.33 6.31
C PHE A 257 0.50 4.94 6.06
N ASP A 258 1.38 3.96 5.86
CA ASP A 258 0.99 2.64 5.40
C ASP A 258 0.89 1.61 6.53
N THR A 259 0.17 0.53 6.26
CA THR A 259 0.28 -0.71 7.00
C THR A 259 1.61 -1.38 6.67
N THR A 260 2.01 -2.28 7.52
CA THR A 260 3.24 -3.03 7.32
C THR A 260 3.01 -4.25 6.42
N ILE A 261 4.03 -4.67 5.68
CA ILE A 261 3.97 -5.87 4.81
C ILE A 261 3.34 -7.10 5.49
N PRO A 262 3.55 -7.43 6.78
CA PRO A 262 2.89 -8.57 7.40
C PRO A 262 1.36 -8.47 7.46
N VAL A 263 0.80 -7.27 7.42
CA VAL A 263 -0.64 -7.09 7.25
C VAL A 263 -1.05 -7.43 5.82
N GLU A 264 -0.14 -7.24 4.87
CA GLU A 264 -0.33 -7.60 3.47
C GLU A 264 -0.03 -9.08 3.21
N LEU A 265 0.87 -9.69 3.99
CA LEU A 265 1.29 -11.08 3.87
C LEU A 265 0.78 -11.91 5.07
N HIS A 266 -0.34 -12.59 4.91
CA HIS A 266 -0.97 -13.39 5.98
C HIS A 266 -0.10 -14.55 6.55
N ASN A 267 1.04 -14.84 5.94
CA ASN A 267 1.95 -15.92 6.35
C ASN A 267 2.78 -15.60 7.60
N LEU A 268 2.90 -14.33 7.98
CA LEU A 268 3.59 -13.97 9.21
C LEU A 268 2.56 -13.98 10.34
N LYS A 269 2.74 -14.87 11.32
CA LYS A 269 1.88 -15.07 12.50
C LYS A 269 1.84 -13.83 13.42
N ILE A 270 1.73 -12.65 12.84
CA ILE A 270 1.63 -11.38 13.57
C ILE A 270 0.16 -11.11 13.79
N ASN A 271 -0.21 -10.95 15.05
CA ASN A 271 -1.59 -10.81 15.45
C ASN A 271 -2.16 -9.46 14.99
N MET A 272 -2.94 -9.48 13.91
CA MET A 272 -3.64 -8.32 13.37
C MET A 272 -4.89 -8.07 14.21
N THR A 273 -4.77 -7.20 15.20
CA THR A 273 -5.88 -6.77 16.07
C THR A 273 -6.08 -5.26 15.97
N LEU A 274 -7.27 -4.77 16.32
CA LEU A 274 -7.52 -3.32 16.40
C LEU A 274 -6.52 -2.61 17.32
N GLU A 275 -6.14 -3.23 18.43
CA GLU A 275 -5.16 -2.67 19.36
C GLU A 275 -3.77 -2.53 18.71
N ASN A 276 -3.32 -3.54 17.96
CA ASN A 276 -2.04 -3.50 17.28
C ASN A 276 -2.07 -2.48 16.13
N MET A 277 -3.11 -2.51 15.31
CA MET A 277 -3.28 -1.56 14.21
C MET A 277 -3.34 -0.10 14.71
N ALA A 278 -3.98 0.15 15.85
CA ALA A 278 -4.03 1.47 16.47
C ALA A 278 -2.65 1.98 16.91
N LYS A 279 -1.70 1.10 17.19
CA LYS A 279 -0.32 1.48 17.56
C LYS A 279 0.46 2.09 16.39
N LEU A 280 0.04 1.87 15.13
CA LEU A 280 0.65 2.47 13.94
C LEU A 280 0.28 3.95 13.77
N LEU A 281 -0.80 4.40 14.39
CA LEU A 281 -1.31 5.75 14.21
C LEU A 281 -0.34 6.80 14.77
N PRO A 282 -0.09 7.89 14.03
CA PRO A 282 0.64 9.03 14.57
C PRO A 282 -0.16 9.72 15.68
N THR A 283 0.52 10.44 16.55
CA THR A 283 -0.14 11.19 17.65
C THR A 283 -1.05 12.28 17.09
N SER A 284 -0.59 13.05 16.11
CA SER A 284 -1.45 13.99 15.37
C SER A 284 -2.17 13.24 14.26
N LYS A 285 -3.50 13.46 14.19
CA LYS A 285 -4.37 12.84 13.18
C LYS A 285 -4.90 13.87 12.18
N ASP A 286 -4.40 15.09 12.23
CA ASP A 286 -4.84 16.18 11.36
C ASP A 286 -4.36 15.93 9.94
N ASN A 287 -5.32 15.78 9.01
CA ASN A 287 -5.08 15.54 7.58
C ASN A 287 -4.10 14.39 7.30
N VAL A 288 -4.25 13.29 8.04
CA VAL A 288 -3.54 12.04 7.81
C VAL A 288 -4.50 10.97 7.30
N VAL A 289 -3.99 10.07 6.50
CA VAL A 289 -4.74 8.96 5.89
C VAL A 289 -3.98 7.66 6.09
N PHE A 290 -4.70 6.59 6.37
CA PHE A 290 -4.17 5.26 6.57
C PHE A 290 -4.30 4.45 5.29
N LYS A 291 -3.18 4.08 4.69
CA LYS A 291 -3.14 3.31 3.43
C LYS A 291 -3.03 1.81 3.70
N ILE A 292 -3.60 1.04 2.79
CA ILE A 292 -3.37 -0.41 2.66
C ILE A 292 -3.12 -0.78 1.20
N SER A 293 -2.45 -1.91 0.98
CA SER A 293 -2.44 -2.66 -0.27
C SER A 293 -3.37 -3.87 -0.16
N LEU A 294 -4.10 -4.18 -1.22
CA LEU A 294 -5.04 -5.29 -1.26
C LEU A 294 -4.94 -6.03 -2.60
N TYR A 295 -4.37 -7.21 -2.57
CA TYR A 295 -4.26 -8.10 -3.72
C TYR A 295 -5.15 -9.32 -3.54
N GLY A 296 -5.92 -9.66 -4.59
CA GLY A 296 -6.92 -10.72 -4.57
C GLY A 296 -8.26 -10.30 -3.97
N ILE A 297 -9.29 -11.07 -4.29
CA ILE A 297 -10.68 -10.77 -4.00
C ILE A 297 -10.97 -10.92 -2.50
N PRO A 298 -11.63 -9.95 -1.85
CA PRO A 298 -12.09 -10.09 -0.47
C PRO A 298 -13.36 -10.96 -0.39
N ALA A 299 -13.21 -12.24 -0.76
CA ALA A 299 -14.28 -13.23 -0.65
C ALA A 299 -14.70 -13.48 0.80
N ALA A 300 -15.92 -13.93 1.01
CA ALA A 300 -16.47 -14.19 2.35
C ALA A 300 -15.60 -15.16 3.15
N GLY A 301 -15.12 -14.72 4.31
CA GLY A 301 -14.23 -15.46 5.20
C GLY A 301 -12.75 -15.44 4.81
N SER A 302 -12.40 -14.78 3.69
CA SER A 302 -11.01 -14.64 3.28
C SER A 302 -10.19 -13.73 4.21
N TYR A 303 -8.88 -13.85 4.15
CA TYR A 303 -7.97 -12.95 4.85
C TYR A 303 -8.15 -11.48 4.38
N GLN A 304 -8.35 -11.26 3.09
CA GLN A 304 -8.59 -9.95 2.50
C GLN A 304 -9.86 -9.29 3.06
N GLU A 305 -10.95 -10.06 3.21
CA GLU A 305 -12.17 -9.56 3.83
C GLU A 305 -11.98 -9.22 5.32
N GLN A 306 -11.33 -10.11 6.07
CA GLN A 306 -11.03 -9.87 7.50
C GLN A 306 -10.18 -8.61 7.68
N LYS A 307 -9.17 -8.42 6.83
CA LYS A 307 -8.30 -7.25 6.80
C LYS A 307 -9.10 -5.98 6.53
N LEU A 308 -9.91 -5.94 5.46
CA LEU A 308 -10.75 -4.80 5.13
C LEU A 308 -11.71 -4.43 6.26
N ASN A 309 -12.40 -5.42 6.84
CA ASN A 309 -13.35 -5.19 7.92
C ASN A 309 -12.67 -4.64 9.19
N LEU A 310 -11.49 -5.16 9.51
CA LEU A 310 -10.71 -4.69 10.65
C LEU A 310 -10.27 -3.23 10.47
N LEU A 311 -9.81 -2.88 9.28
CA LEU A 311 -9.34 -1.53 8.97
C LEU A 311 -10.49 -0.53 8.84
N ALA A 312 -11.63 -0.94 8.30
CA ALA A 312 -12.85 -0.14 8.32
C ALA A 312 -13.30 0.15 9.77
N ALA A 313 -13.25 -0.85 10.66
CA ALA A 313 -13.54 -0.66 12.08
C ALA A 313 -12.54 0.32 12.75
N LEU A 314 -11.24 0.20 12.43
CA LEU A 314 -10.21 1.11 12.93
C LEU A 314 -10.48 2.56 12.48
N THR A 315 -10.80 2.77 11.20
CA THR A 315 -11.16 4.06 10.62
C THR A 315 -12.37 4.68 11.36
N ASN A 316 -13.41 3.88 11.60
CA ASN A 316 -14.61 4.34 12.28
C ASN A 316 -14.32 4.78 13.72
N ILE A 317 -13.44 4.08 14.44
CA ILE A 317 -13.07 4.40 15.82
C ILE A 317 -12.14 5.62 15.87
N THR A 318 -11.15 5.67 14.99
CA THR A 318 -10.08 6.67 15.06
C THR A 318 -10.38 7.95 14.29
N ARG A 319 -11.32 7.89 13.35
CA ARG A 319 -11.65 8.94 12.38
C ARG A 319 -10.52 9.26 11.39
N VAL A 320 -9.52 8.40 11.28
CA VAL A 320 -8.48 8.47 10.25
C VAL A 320 -9.01 7.76 9.00
N PRO A 321 -9.12 8.43 7.84
CA PRO A 321 -9.66 7.81 6.64
C PRO A 321 -8.81 6.64 6.15
N LEU A 322 -9.45 5.68 5.48
CA LEU A 322 -8.81 4.53 4.86
C LEU A 322 -8.64 4.75 3.36
N TYR A 323 -7.43 4.57 2.86
CA TYR A 323 -7.06 4.61 1.46
C TYR A 323 -6.57 3.25 0.99
N ILE A 324 -7.15 2.72 -0.09
CA ILE A 324 -6.69 1.50 -0.74
C ILE A 324 -5.66 1.92 -1.80
N GLY A 325 -4.44 2.18 -1.35
CA GLY A 325 -3.40 2.82 -2.17
C GLY A 325 -2.81 1.92 -3.25
N GLU A 326 -2.95 0.61 -3.08
CA GLU A 326 -2.65 -0.39 -4.11
C GLU A 326 -3.71 -1.45 -4.09
N TRP A 327 -4.26 -1.80 -5.23
CA TRP A 327 -5.10 -2.97 -5.34
C TRP A 327 -5.06 -3.59 -6.74
N ASN A 328 -5.25 -4.90 -6.77
CA ASN A 328 -5.49 -5.68 -7.97
C ASN A 328 -6.33 -6.90 -7.57
N ASP A 329 -7.13 -7.43 -8.49
CA ASP A 329 -7.95 -8.62 -8.27
C ASP A 329 -7.16 -9.92 -8.34
N VAL A 330 -5.96 -9.90 -8.95
CA VAL A 330 -5.05 -11.04 -9.00
C VAL A 330 -4.41 -11.28 -7.63
N SER A 331 -4.55 -12.47 -7.09
CA SER A 331 -3.86 -12.84 -5.86
C SER A 331 -2.35 -12.99 -6.08
N ARG A 332 -1.59 -12.81 -5.00
CA ARG A 332 -0.13 -13.01 -5.07
C ARG A 332 0.26 -14.43 -5.52
N GLU A 333 -0.50 -15.44 -5.13
CA GLU A 333 -0.22 -16.83 -5.49
C GLU A 333 -0.42 -17.06 -6.99
N GLU A 334 -1.50 -16.51 -7.55
CA GLU A 334 -1.80 -16.52 -8.99
C GLU A 334 -0.71 -15.79 -9.78
N HIS A 335 -0.27 -14.63 -9.29
CA HIS A 335 0.80 -13.87 -9.90
C HIS A 335 2.15 -14.64 -9.95
N ILE A 336 2.54 -15.32 -8.86
CA ILE A 336 3.79 -16.10 -8.81
C ILE A 336 3.73 -17.29 -9.77
N ASN A 337 2.56 -17.87 -9.98
CA ASN A 337 2.37 -19.04 -10.83
C ASN A 337 2.17 -18.68 -12.31
N GLY A 338 2.06 -17.40 -12.66
CA GLY A 338 1.74 -16.95 -14.02
C GLY A 338 0.31 -17.32 -14.46
N GLU A 339 -0.53 -17.74 -13.51
CA GLU A 339 -1.93 -18.11 -13.72
C GLU A 339 -2.85 -16.94 -13.35
N GLY A 340 -2.61 -15.76 -13.92
CA GLY A 340 -3.40 -14.59 -13.59
C GLY A 340 -4.84 -14.72 -14.06
N GLN A 341 -5.80 -14.47 -13.17
CA GLN A 341 -7.23 -14.42 -13.53
C GLN A 341 -7.54 -13.33 -14.54
N VAL A 342 -6.69 -12.32 -14.67
CA VAL A 342 -6.80 -11.27 -15.68
C VAL A 342 -6.98 -11.85 -17.08
N ASP A 343 -6.25 -12.92 -17.43
CA ASP A 343 -6.43 -13.60 -18.70
C ASP A 343 -7.81 -14.27 -18.84
N ASN A 344 -8.37 -14.77 -17.74
CA ASN A 344 -9.70 -15.39 -17.75
C ASN A 344 -10.82 -14.34 -17.79
N GLU A 345 -10.71 -13.23 -17.09
CA GLU A 345 -11.66 -12.12 -17.18
C GLU A 345 -11.58 -11.42 -18.54
N ILE A 346 -10.40 -11.26 -19.10
CA ILE A 346 -10.18 -10.67 -20.43
C ILE A 346 -10.68 -11.61 -21.53
N ASN A 347 -10.55 -12.92 -21.38
CA ASN A 347 -10.92 -13.91 -22.41
C ASN A 347 -12.38 -14.34 -22.32
N GLN A 348 -12.99 -14.31 -21.17
CA GLN A 348 -14.45 -14.37 -21.10
C GLN A 348 -14.93 -12.99 -21.57
N ALA A 349 -15.51 -12.91 -22.76
CA ALA A 349 -16.30 -11.77 -23.16
C ALA A 349 -17.39 -11.62 -22.10
N VAL A 350 -17.10 -10.84 -21.06
CA VAL A 350 -17.90 -10.75 -19.86
C VAL A 350 -19.22 -10.14 -20.30
N SER A 351 -20.24 -10.98 -20.37
CA SER A 351 -21.59 -10.57 -20.73
C SER A 351 -22.22 -9.65 -19.68
N ASP A 352 -21.63 -9.60 -18.48
CA ASP A 352 -22.03 -8.74 -17.37
C ASP A 352 -20.79 -8.24 -16.61
N LEU A 353 -20.35 -7.03 -16.93
CA LEU A 353 -19.20 -6.37 -16.29
C LEU A 353 -19.39 -6.13 -14.78
N ASN A 354 -20.64 -6.20 -14.29
CA ASN A 354 -20.93 -6.10 -12.84
C ASN A 354 -20.57 -7.39 -12.07
N GLN A 355 -20.20 -8.44 -12.76
CA GLN A 355 -19.73 -9.70 -12.15
C GLN A 355 -18.21 -9.82 -12.17
N THR A 356 -17.50 -8.83 -12.69
CA THR A 356 -16.04 -8.82 -12.64
C THR A 356 -15.54 -8.64 -11.19
N ASP A 357 -14.40 -9.23 -10.91
CA ASP A 357 -13.76 -9.12 -9.60
C ASP A 357 -13.39 -7.67 -9.27
N ALA A 358 -12.96 -6.90 -10.26
CA ALA A 358 -12.72 -5.46 -10.14
C ALA A 358 -13.99 -4.70 -9.68
N TYR A 359 -15.15 -5.01 -10.21
CA TYR A 359 -16.41 -4.40 -9.78
C TYR A 359 -16.77 -4.80 -8.35
N ILE A 360 -16.62 -6.07 -8.00
CA ILE A 360 -16.89 -6.58 -6.65
C ILE A 360 -15.98 -5.89 -5.62
N MET A 361 -14.68 -5.76 -5.93
CA MET A 361 -13.71 -5.09 -5.06
C MET A 361 -14.05 -3.62 -4.85
N THR A 362 -14.25 -2.87 -5.92
CA THR A 362 -14.51 -1.42 -5.83
C THR A 362 -15.84 -1.11 -5.15
N LYS A 363 -16.86 -1.97 -5.37
CA LYS A 363 -18.10 -1.89 -4.61
C LYS A 363 -17.87 -2.08 -3.10
N LYS A 364 -17.03 -3.04 -2.69
CA LYS A 364 -16.66 -3.20 -1.27
C LYS A 364 -15.91 -1.98 -0.74
N PHE A 365 -15.03 -1.35 -1.52
CA PHE A 365 -14.34 -0.12 -1.10
C PHE A 365 -15.34 1.01 -0.83
N LYS A 366 -16.37 1.15 -1.67
CA LYS A 366 -17.46 2.09 -1.46
C LYS A 366 -18.28 1.74 -0.20
N ASP A 367 -18.66 0.47 -0.04
CA ASP A 367 -19.46 0.01 1.10
C ASP A 367 -18.78 0.25 2.45
N ILE A 368 -17.46 0.16 2.54
CA ILE A 368 -16.70 0.47 3.75
C ILE A 368 -16.38 1.95 3.94
N GLY A 369 -16.74 2.80 2.97
CA GLY A 369 -16.47 4.23 3.00
C GLY A 369 -14.98 4.57 2.84
N ALA A 370 -14.27 3.87 1.95
CA ALA A 370 -12.89 4.20 1.62
C ALA A 370 -12.77 5.64 1.14
N TRP A 371 -11.72 6.35 1.56
CA TRP A 371 -11.44 7.71 1.15
C TRP A 371 -11.05 7.81 -0.32
N GLY A 372 -10.35 6.80 -0.82
CA GLY A 372 -9.92 6.68 -2.20
C GLY A 372 -9.30 5.31 -2.48
N TRP A 373 -9.00 5.08 -3.75
CA TRP A 373 -8.25 3.92 -4.17
C TRP A 373 -7.40 4.18 -5.42
N ALA A 374 -6.30 3.44 -5.59
CA ALA A 374 -5.47 3.41 -6.79
C ALA A 374 -5.23 1.98 -7.24
N PHE A 375 -5.47 1.71 -8.51
CA PHE A 375 -5.25 0.39 -9.13
C PHE A 375 -3.78 0.19 -9.44
N TRP A 376 -3.20 -0.93 -9.06
CA TRP A 376 -1.85 -1.34 -9.41
C TRP A 376 -1.86 -2.15 -10.69
N ASN A 377 -1.45 -1.63 -11.91
CA ASN A 377 -0.94 -0.27 -12.07
C ASN A 377 -1.15 0.25 -13.51
N TRP A 378 -0.83 1.50 -13.76
CA TRP A 378 -0.95 2.12 -15.08
C TRP A 378 -0.02 1.47 -16.09
N ASN A 379 1.27 1.55 -15.88
CA ASN A 379 2.28 0.90 -16.70
C ASN A 379 3.50 0.55 -15.85
N TYR A 380 3.79 -0.72 -15.73
CA TYR A 380 4.95 -1.20 -15.00
C TYR A 380 6.15 -1.26 -15.96
N LEU A 381 7.06 -0.31 -15.86
CA LEU A 381 8.24 -0.18 -16.70
C LEU A 381 9.24 -1.29 -16.44
N PRO A 382 10.03 -1.63 -17.40
CA PRO A 382 9.97 -2.47 -18.58
C PRO A 382 10.04 -3.97 -18.28
N ASP A 383 10.11 -4.38 -17.02
CA ASP A 383 10.30 -5.77 -16.60
C ASP A 383 9.03 -6.36 -15.95
N SER A 384 7.90 -5.76 -16.27
CA SER A 384 6.65 -6.09 -15.62
C SER A 384 6.00 -7.34 -16.21
N THR A 385 5.32 -8.03 -15.32
CA THR A 385 4.28 -8.97 -15.73
C THR A 385 3.18 -8.20 -16.46
N PRO A 386 2.83 -8.59 -17.68
CA PRO A 386 1.80 -7.92 -18.49
C PRO A 386 0.46 -7.77 -17.78
N ASP A 387 0.19 -8.65 -16.82
CA ASP A 387 -1.09 -8.83 -16.14
C ASP A 387 -1.55 -7.66 -15.28
N PHE A 388 -0.64 -6.74 -14.93
CA PHE A 388 -0.98 -5.58 -14.10
C PHE A 388 -1.13 -4.27 -14.87
N ASN A 389 -0.77 -4.26 -16.16
CA ASN A 389 -0.71 -3.01 -16.90
C ASN A 389 -2.06 -2.63 -17.51
N LEU A 390 -2.47 -1.38 -17.33
CA LEU A 390 -3.64 -0.81 -18.01
C LEU A 390 -3.33 -0.31 -19.42
N ILE A 391 -2.04 -0.07 -19.70
CA ILE A 391 -1.54 0.28 -21.04
C ILE A 391 -0.34 -0.56 -21.40
N THR A 392 -0.09 -0.62 -22.71
CA THR A 392 1.16 -1.12 -23.29
C THR A 392 1.79 -0.02 -24.15
N VAL A 393 3.11 -0.06 -24.30
CA VAL A 393 3.86 0.81 -25.21
C VAL A 393 4.58 -0.08 -26.21
N ASN A 394 4.26 0.06 -27.49
CA ASN A 394 4.86 -0.77 -28.53
C ASN A 394 6.27 -0.30 -28.89
N MET A 395 6.95 -1.03 -29.78
CA MET A 395 8.33 -0.75 -30.21
C MET A 395 8.49 0.61 -30.91
N ASN A 396 7.40 1.19 -31.42
CA ASN A 396 7.39 2.52 -32.05
C ASN A 396 7.16 3.64 -31.05
N GLY A 397 6.90 3.31 -29.78
CA GLY A 397 6.55 4.28 -28.74
C GLY A 397 5.06 4.64 -28.71
N ASP A 398 4.18 3.96 -29.47
CA ASP A 398 2.74 4.21 -29.41
C ASP A 398 2.16 3.54 -28.16
N MET A 399 1.26 4.25 -27.50
CA MET A 399 0.59 3.79 -26.30
C MET A 399 -0.79 3.23 -26.66
N GLU A 400 -1.06 2.01 -26.20
CA GLU A 400 -2.32 1.30 -26.40
C GLU A 400 -2.92 0.91 -25.04
N THR A 401 -4.24 0.98 -24.93
CA THR A 401 -4.95 0.50 -23.73
C THR A 401 -5.18 -1.00 -23.78
N THR A 402 -5.08 -1.66 -22.63
CA THR A 402 -5.42 -3.09 -22.52
C THR A 402 -6.93 -3.29 -22.35
N LYS A 403 -7.41 -4.50 -22.55
CA LYS A 403 -8.82 -4.86 -22.28
C LYS A 403 -9.19 -4.62 -20.80
N TYR A 404 -8.22 -4.77 -19.89
CA TYR A 404 -8.45 -4.53 -18.48
C TYR A 404 -8.73 -3.04 -18.20
N PHE A 405 -8.16 -2.13 -18.97
CA PHE A 405 -8.51 -0.72 -18.89
C PHE A 405 -9.98 -0.47 -19.20
N ASP A 406 -10.56 -1.18 -20.16
CA ASP A 406 -11.98 -1.06 -20.48
C ASP A 406 -12.88 -1.55 -19.34
N ILE A 407 -12.51 -2.64 -18.67
CA ILE A 407 -13.18 -3.13 -17.47
C ILE A 407 -13.13 -2.06 -16.37
N LEU A 408 -11.96 -1.52 -16.09
CA LEU A 408 -11.79 -0.53 -15.04
C LEU A 408 -12.56 0.77 -15.35
N LYS A 409 -12.57 1.21 -16.60
CA LYS A 409 -13.39 2.35 -17.06
C LYS A 409 -14.88 2.12 -16.81
N HIS A 410 -15.37 0.91 -17.08
CA HIS A 410 -16.77 0.54 -16.78
C HIS A 410 -17.03 0.58 -15.27
N VAL A 411 -16.14 0.00 -14.48
CA VAL A 411 -16.23 0.02 -13.01
C VAL A 411 -16.32 1.44 -12.47
N VAL A 412 -15.45 2.33 -12.94
CA VAL A 412 -15.44 3.75 -12.54
C VAL A 412 -16.75 4.45 -12.90
N ALA A 413 -17.31 4.17 -14.07
CA ALA A 413 -18.58 4.79 -14.51
C ALA A 413 -19.80 4.34 -13.68
N ASN A 414 -19.67 3.23 -12.92
CA ASN A 414 -20.77 2.63 -12.13
C ASN A 414 -20.46 2.63 -10.61
N SER A 415 -19.39 3.29 -10.18
CA SER A 415 -18.92 3.37 -8.76
C SER A 415 -19.64 4.42 -7.92
#